data_2d970db87c8e649e180830729229e99e
#
_entry.id   2d970db87c8e649e180830729229e99e
#
_cell.length_a   1.000
_cell.length_b   1.000
_cell.length_c   1.000
_cell.angle_alpha   90.00
_cell.angle_beta   90.00
_cell.angle_gamma   90.00
#
_symmetry.space_group_name_H-M   'P 1'
#
loop_
_entity.id
_entity.type
_entity.pdbx_description
1 polymer ?
#
loop_
_entity_poly.entity_id
_entity_poly.type
_entity_poly.pdbx_seq_one_letter_code
_entity_poly.pdbx_strand_id
1 'polypeptide(L)'
;TYRIAYGRSTSITGPYVDKNGVDMRNGGGSILDSGNSRWIGPGGQDIYKHSSNSGLVIARHAYDAWNNGTPTLLISDLYISNGWPTY
;
A
#
# COMPACT_ATOMS: atom_id res chain seq x y z
N THR A 1 -8.51 4.12 -11.84
CA THR A 1 -8.68 4.19 -10.39
C THR A 1 -7.37 3.82 -9.69
N TYR A 2 -6.96 4.60 -8.72
CA TYR A 2 -5.73 4.32 -7.98
C TYR A 2 -5.84 3.05 -7.16
N ARG A 3 -4.71 2.40 -6.95
CA ARG A 3 -4.54 1.28 -6.05
C ARG A 3 -3.10 1.26 -5.58
N ILE A 4 -2.85 0.65 -4.44
CA ILE A 4 -1.51 0.56 -3.85
C ILE A 4 -0.96 -0.83 -4.10
N ALA A 5 0.20 -0.89 -4.76
CA ALA A 5 0.90 -2.13 -5.05
C ALA A 5 2.30 -2.10 -4.46
N TYR A 6 2.93 -3.26 -4.33
CA TYR A 6 4.26 -3.36 -3.75
C TYR A 6 5.13 -4.43 -4.41
N GLY A 7 6.42 -4.29 -4.18
CA GLY A 7 7.43 -5.27 -4.50
C GLY A 7 8.57 -5.15 -3.50
N ARG A 8 9.54 -6.04 -3.59
CA ARG A 8 10.72 -6.02 -2.72
C ARG A 8 11.96 -6.45 -3.47
N SER A 9 13.13 -6.12 -2.88
CA SER A 9 14.43 -6.50 -3.43
C SER A 9 15.41 -6.77 -2.31
N THR A 10 16.40 -7.61 -2.59
CA THR A 10 17.56 -7.82 -1.71
C THR A 10 18.65 -6.79 -1.95
N SER A 11 18.50 -5.94 -2.95
CA SER A 11 19.44 -4.89 -3.31
C SER A 11 18.70 -3.57 -3.50
N ILE A 12 19.27 -2.46 -3.05
CA ILE A 12 18.62 -1.16 -3.18
C ILE A 12 18.45 -0.73 -4.65
N THR A 13 19.28 -1.22 -5.52
CA THR A 13 19.17 -0.95 -6.97
C THR A 13 18.21 -1.89 -7.69
N GLY A 14 17.64 -2.85 -6.98
CA GLY A 14 16.70 -3.82 -7.54
C GLY A 14 17.40 -5.05 -8.13
N PRO A 15 16.70 -5.85 -8.91
CA PRO A 15 15.32 -5.62 -9.32
C PRO A 15 14.34 -5.78 -8.15
N TYR A 16 13.25 -5.02 -8.21
CA TYR A 16 12.15 -5.14 -7.25
C TYR A 16 11.07 -6.03 -7.86
N VAL A 17 10.71 -7.09 -7.14
CA VAL A 17 9.77 -8.09 -7.63
C VAL A 17 8.58 -8.22 -6.68
N ASP A 18 7.44 -8.62 -7.22
CA ASP A 18 6.24 -8.90 -6.46
C ASP A 18 6.26 -10.32 -5.87
N LYS A 19 5.17 -10.73 -5.22
CA LYS A 19 5.06 -12.07 -4.63
C LYS A 19 5.20 -13.20 -5.63
N ASN A 20 4.92 -12.95 -6.90
CA ASN A 20 5.03 -13.93 -7.97
C ASN A 20 6.38 -13.88 -8.67
N GLY A 21 7.31 -13.06 -8.18
CA GLY A 21 8.64 -12.92 -8.77
C GLY A 21 8.68 -12.06 -10.02
N VAL A 22 7.62 -11.34 -10.35
CA VAL A 22 7.55 -10.48 -11.54
C VAL A 22 8.17 -9.13 -11.24
N ASP A 23 9.11 -8.72 -12.07
CA ASP A 23 9.78 -7.41 -11.97
C ASP A 23 8.72 -6.30 -12.09
N MET A 24 8.73 -5.36 -11.15
CA MET A 24 7.78 -4.25 -11.14
C MET A 24 7.88 -3.36 -12.37
N ARG A 25 9.04 -3.33 -13.03
CA ARG A 25 9.22 -2.60 -14.31
C ARG A 25 8.56 -3.32 -15.48
N ASN A 26 8.25 -4.61 -15.34
CA ASN A 26 7.67 -5.46 -16.37
C ASN A 26 6.21 -5.81 -16.05
N GLY A 27 5.49 -4.89 -15.43
CA GLY A 27 4.09 -5.09 -15.11
C GLY A 27 3.85 -5.79 -13.76
N GLY A 28 4.89 -6.06 -12.98
CA GLY A 28 4.75 -6.65 -11.65
C GLY A 28 4.16 -5.69 -10.63
N GLY A 29 3.79 -6.23 -9.50
CA GLY A 29 3.23 -5.52 -8.36
C GLY A 29 2.12 -6.34 -7.72
N SER A 30 2.30 -6.70 -6.46
CA SER A 30 1.25 -7.34 -5.67
C SER A 30 0.39 -6.27 -5.02
N ILE A 31 -0.91 -6.49 -4.93
CA ILE A 31 -1.83 -5.47 -4.44
C ILE A 31 -1.87 -5.48 -2.91
N LEU A 32 -1.61 -4.32 -2.30
CA LEU A 32 -1.85 -4.08 -0.88
C LEU A 32 -3.29 -3.61 -0.66
N ASP A 33 -3.73 -2.65 -1.47
CA ASP A 33 -5.01 -1.99 -1.27
C ASP A 33 -5.58 -1.55 -2.63
N SER A 34 -6.64 -2.18 -3.04
CA SER A 34 -7.38 -1.80 -4.25
C SER A 34 -8.71 -1.13 -3.93
N GLY A 35 -8.95 -0.87 -2.63
CA GLY A 35 -10.20 -0.31 -2.15
C GLY A 35 -11.27 -1.36 -1.91
N ASN A 36 -12.47 -0.87 -1.65
CA ASN A 36 -13.65 -1.70 -1.41
C ASN A 36 -14.90 -0.94 -1.85
N SER A 37 -16.08 -1.39 -1.41
CA SER A 37 -17.34 -0.74 -1.79
C SER A 37 -17.50 0.69 -1.25
N ARG A 38 -16.80 1.03 -0.17
CA ARG A 38 -16.82 2.38 0.40
C ARG A 38 -15.62 3.21 -0.06
N TRP A 39 -14.40 2.67 0.06
CA TRP A 39 -13.16 3.40 -0.18
C TRP A 39 -12.64 3.09 -1.58
N ILE A 40 -12.76 4.07 -2.46
CA ILE A 40 -12.45 3.91 -3.88
C ILE A 40 -11.14 4.61 -4.20
N GLY A 41 -10.28 3.95 -4.96
CA GLY A 41 -9.04 4.53 -5.48
C GLY A 41 -8.04 4.93 -4.41
N PRO A 42 -7.66 4.04 -3.47
CA PRO A 42 -6.66 4.38 -2.45
C PRO A 42 -5.31 4.70 -3.10
N GLY A 43 -4.68 5.76 -2.64
CA GLY A 43 -3.40 6.20 -3.19
C GLY A 43 -2.78 7.35 -2.41
N GLY A 44 -1.71 7.93 -2.98
CA GLY A 44 -0.99 9.00 -2.33
C GLY A 44 -0.42 8.62 -0.97
N GLN A 45 0.00 7.38 -0.83
CA GLN A 45 0.39 6.81 0.46
C GLN A 45 1.74 7.33 0.94
N ASP A 46 1.84 7.40 2.27
CA ASP A 46 3.08 7.66 2.98
C ASP A 46 3.19 6.69 4.14
N ILE A 47 4.38 6.19 4.39
CA ILE A 47 4.62 5.18 5.42
C ILE A 47 5.65 5.72 6.39
N TYR A 48 5.35 5.60 7.69
CA TYR A 48 6.27 6.01 8.73
C TYR A 48 6.28 5.00 9.88
N LYS A 49 7.40 5.00 10.61
CA LYS A 49 7.57 4.15 11.78
C LYS A 49 7.03 4.86 13.00
N HIS A 50 6.20 4.18 13.77
CA HIS A 50 5.66 4.72 15.01
C HIS A 50 6.78 4.92 16.02
N SER A 51 6.88 6.11 16.63
CA SER A 51 7.99 6.48 17.50
C SER A 51 7.98 5.74 18.85
N SER A 52 6.81 5.29 19.30
CA SER A 52 6.66 4.64 20.62
C SER A 52 6.75 3.11 20.56
N ASN A 53 6.84 2.54 19.37
CA ASN A 53 7.00 1.09 19.17
C ASN A 53 7.64 0.83 17.81
N SER A 54 7.83 -0.43 17.44
CA SER A 54 8.42 -0.79 16.16
C SER A 54 7.40 -0.94 15.03
N GLY A 55 6.15 -0.56 15.26
CA GLY A 55 5.08 -0.65 14.28
C GLY A 55 5.21 0.36 13.15
N LEU A 56 4.63 0.01 12.02
CA LEU A 56 4.53 0.88 10.86
C LEU A 56 3.10 1.40 10.73
N VAL A 57 2.97 2.60 10.18
CA VAL A 57 1.69 3.24 9.93
C VAL A 57 1.67 3.69 8.47
N ILE A 58 0.56 3.45 7.80
CA ILE A 58 0.35 3.93 6.44
C ILE A 58 -0.78 4.97 6.42
N ALA A 59 -0.47 6.13 5.87
CA ALA A 59 -1.46 7.17 5.58
C ALA A 59 -1.70 7.17 4.07
N ARG A 60 -2.95 7.18 3.66
CA ARG A 60 -3.35 7.27 2.25
C ARG A 60 -4.68 7.97 2.16
N HIS A 61 -5.08 8.34 0.97
CA HIS A 61 -6.43 8.87 0.76
C HIS A 61 -7.21 7.95 -0.17
N ALA A 62 -8.53 8.03 -0.05
CA ALA A 62 -9.46 7.34 -0.93
C ALA A 62 -10.73 8.18 -1.03
N TYR A 63 -11.53 7.90 -2.05
CA TYR A 63 -12.83 8.54 -2.21
C TYR A 63 -13.87 7.76 -1.41
N ASP A 64 -14.64 8.47 -0.58
CA ASP A 64 -15.70 7.87 0.23
C ASP A 64 -16.99 7.77 -0.61
N ALA A 65 -17.27 6.59 -1.16
CA ALA A 65 -18.45 6.36 -1.97
C ALA A 65 -19.75 6.50 -1.19
N TRP A 66 -19.69 6.39 0.14
CA TRP A 66 -20.87 6.58 1.01
C TRP A 66 -21.12 8.05 1.35
N ASN A 67 -20.22 8.93 0.92
CA ASN A 67 -20.33 10.37 1.15
C ASN A 67 -19.99 11.14 -0.13
N ASN A 68 -20.69 10.80 -1.21
CA ASN A 68 -20.59 11.46 -2.52
C ASN A 68 -19.18 11.49 -3.13
N GLY A 69 -18.35 10.48 -2.82
CA GLY A 69 -16.99 10.41 -3.35
C GLY A 69 -16.03 11.42 -2.74
N THR A 70 -16.30 11.92 -1.55
CA THR A 70 -15.44 12.90 -0.88
C THR A 70 -14.05 12.32 -0.63
N PRO A 71 -12.96 12.99 -1.05
CA PRO A 71 -11.60 12.55 -0.70
C PRO A 71 -11.40 12.55 0.80
N THR A 72 -10.89 11.46 1.34
CA THR A 72 -10.78 11.25 2.79
C THR A 72 -9.40 10.67 3.12
N LEU A 73 -8.77 11.22 4.15
CA LEU A 73 -7.52 10.68 4.69
C LEU A 73 -7.82 9.43 5.52
N LEU A 74 -7.11 8.35 5.22
CA LEU A 74 -7.18 7.10 5.97
C LEU A 74 -5.82 6.81 6.59
N ILE A 75 -5.81 6.38 7.85
CA ILE A 75 -4.60 6.01 8.57
C ILE A 75 -4.81 4.64 9.19
N SER A 76 -3.88 3.73 8.95
CA SER A 76 -3.97 2.35 9.44
C SER A 76 -2.61 1.84 9.87
N ASP A 77 -2.61 0.85 10.76
CA ASP A 77 -1.41 0.09 11.03
C ASP A 77 -1.03 -0.73 9.79
N LEU A 78 0.26 -0.83 9.56
CA LEU A 78 0.82 -1.64 8.48
C LEU A 78 1.74 -2.68 9.12
N TYR A 79 1.57 -3.93 8.71
CA TYR A 79 2.35 -5.04 9.23
C TYR A 79 3.22 -5.64 8.13
N ILE A 80 4.37 -6.18 8.53
CA ILE A 80 5.20 -7.00 7.64
C ILE A 80 5.03 -8.45 8.10
N SER A 81 4.46 -9.26 7.26
CA SER A 81 4.20 -10.68 7.52
C SER A 81 4.89 -11.51 6.45
N ASN A 82 5.77 -12.42 6.87
CA ASN A 82 6.58 -13.26 5.96
C ASN A 82 7.37 -12.40 4.94
N GLY A 83 7.79 -11.21 5.35
CA GLY A 83 8.56 -10.30 4.51
C GLY A 83 7.72 -9.50 3.50
N TRP A 84 6.39 -9.48 3.65
CA TRP A 84 5.48 -8.73 2.78
C TRP A 84 4.54 -7.83 3.59
N PRO A 85 4.20 -6.65 3.06
CA PRO A 85 3.29 -5.74 3.76
C PRO A 85 1.85 -6.25 3.73
N THR A 86 1.13 -5.99 4.82
CA THR A 86 -0.30 -6.28 4.93
C THR A 86 -0.93 -5.36 5.97
N TYR A 87 -2.22 -5.17 5.84
CA TYR A 87 -3.00 -4.51 6.87
C TYR A 87 -3.27 -5.42 8.06
#